data_38b3acd4e99b74e4a736639b9de2ea3d
#
_entry.id   38b3acd4e99b74e4a736639b9de2ea3d
#
_cell.length_a   1.000
_cell.length_b   1.000
_cell.length_c   1.000
_cell.angle_alpha   90.00
_cell.angle_beta   90.00
_cell.angle_gamma   90.00
#
_symmetry.space_group_name_H-M   'P 1'
#
loop_
_entity.id
_entity.type
_entity.pdbx_description
1 polymer ?
#
loop_
_entity_poly.entity_id
_entity_poly.type
_entity_poly.pdbx_seq_one_letter_code
_entity_poly.pdbx_strand_id
1 'polypeptide(L)'
;LKTNKPNVVVLLLETFTLNAWDAMPNLQSIAKEGIFFSNIYATGNRSDRGILGVISGFPAHPQVSMLKYPNKTYLHPRFPLDFEANGYTTRFYYAGDLNFGGFRSYVTMSFQSNVTEDDFSGEAIENRFKWGVHDGYMLDRLYEDLRVANTPFMYMAFTMSSHEPFEVPMETKIPGDDNGSKLKNAIAYTDQCLGEFFEKCKKSGIWDNTLFVLIADHGTRHVGNLQPHLPEAYRIPMIFTGGAMSVRDSVVNTLGSQTDMVATMLAQLGMDASAYHYSKNLLDPTAVPFAFYAFSNAAAVVTSNGAYIFDLKTKKSIGTNTTPRDGELLKAYLQTIDQDFKERGDVSKHT
;
A
#
# COMPACT_ATOMS: atom_id res chain seq x y z
N LEU A 1 -5.56 -9.81 17.88
CA LEU A 1 -4.18 -10.33 17.99
C LEU A 1 -4.03 -11.20 19.25
N LYS A 2 -3.00 -12.04 19.27
CA LYS A 2 -2.64 -12.89 20.44
C LYS A 2 -1.85 -12.15 21.51
N THR A 3 -1.22 -11.06 21.16
CA THR A 3 -0.39 -10.22 22.02
C THR A 3 -0.71 -8.75 21.81
N ASN A 4 -0.56 -7.96 22.87
CA ASN A 4 -0.87 -6.54 22.84
C ASN A 4 0.23 -5.69 22.17
N LYS A 5 1.43 -6.26 22.01
CA LYS A 5 2.58 -5.53 21.46
C LYS A 5 3.44 -6.44 20.56
N PRO A 6 2.89 -6.94 19.43
CA PRO A 6 3.64 -7.73 18.48
C PRO A 6 4.66 -6.85 17.75
N ASN A 7 5.65 -7.46 17.12
CA ASN A 7 6.38 -6.81 16.06
C ASN A 7 5.46 -6.60 14.85
N VAL A 8 5.73 -5.58 14.03
CA VAL A 8 4.94 -5.30 12.84
C VAL A 8 5.86 -5.16 11.63
N VAL A 9 5.49 -5.81 10.54
CA VAL A 9 6.15 -5.65 9.24
C VAL A 9 5.07 -5.29 8.21
N VAL A 10 5.22 -4.14 7.56
CA VAL A 10 4.36 -3.71 6.46
C VAL A 10 5.10 -3.94 5.14
N LEU A 11 4.53 -4.74 4.26
CA LEU A 11 5.06 -5.00 2.92
C LEU A 11 4.18 -4.26 1.91
N LEU A 12 4.70 -3.16 1.38
CA LEU A 12 4.08 -2.40 0.30
C LEU A 12 4.50 -3.01 -1.03
N LEU A 13 3.55 -3.50 -1.81
CA LEU A 13 3.78 -4.29 -3.01
C LEU A 13 3.59 -3.42 -4.26
N GLU A 14 4.67 -3.17 -5.00
CA GLU A 14 4.64 -2.36 -6.22
C GLU A 14 3.71 -2.96 -7.28
N THR A 15 2.72 -2.18 -7.73
CA THR A 15 1.80 -2.50 -8.84
C THR A 15 1.05 -3.85 -8.70
N PHE A 16 0.88 -4.38 -7.49
CA PHE A 16 0.12 -5.63 -7.28
C PHE A 16 -1.38 -5.39 -7.47
N THR A 17 -1.99 -6.19 -8.34
CA THR A 17 -3.41 -6.08 -8.66
C THR A 17 -4.13 -7.41 -8.48
N LEU A 18 -5.37 -7.40 -8.01
CA LEU A 18 -6.18 -8.61 -7.95
C LEU A 18 -6.49 -9.21 -9.32
N ASN A 19 -6.32 -8.45 -10.42
CA ASN A 19 -6.45 -8.98 -11.77
C ASN A 19 -5.31 -9.94 -12.16
N ALA A 20 -4.21 -9.96 -11.40
CA ALA A 20 -3.09 -10.90 -11.55
C ALA A 20 -3.04 -11.93 -10.41
N TRP A 21 -4.15 -12.16 -9.70
CA TRP A 21 -4.19 -13.04 -8.53
C TRP A 21 -3.69 -14.45 -8.82
N ASP A 22 -3.94 -14.95 -10.05
CA ASP A 22 -3.45 -16.24 -10.56
C ASP A 22 -1.92 -16.34 -10.65
N ALA A 23 -1.20 -15.22 -10.68
CA ALA A 23 0.26 -15.17 -10.67
C ALA A 23 0.88 -15.11 -9.26
N MET A 24 0.07 -15.21 -8.19
CA MET A 24 0.49 -15.01 -6.80
C MET A 24 0.19 -16.23 -5.90
N PRO A 25 0.67 -17.45 -6.21
CA PRO A 25 0.33 -18.65 -5.44
C PRO A 25 0.85 -18.62 -3.99
N ASN A 26 2.02 -18.01 -3.74
CA ASN A 26 2.57 -17.87 -2.38
C ASN A 26 1.73 -16.88 -1.56
N LEU A 27 1.36 -15.73 -2.14
CA LEU A 27 0.51 -14.75 -1.48
C LEU A 27 -0.88 -15.33 -1.17
N GLN A 28 -1.44 -16.16 -2.07
CA GLN A 28 -2.68 -16.89 -1.83
C GLN A 28 -2.57 -17.85 -0.63
N SER A 29 -1.45 -18.55 -0.52
CA SER A 29 -1.19 -19.45 0.61
C SER A 29 -1.06 -18.67 1.93
N ILE A 30 -0.31 -17.57 1.92
CA ILE A 30 -0.10 -16.70 3.07
C ILE A 30 -1.42 -16.05 3.52
N ALA A 31 -2.29 -15.68 2.60
CA ALA A 31 -3.61 -15.11 2.91
C ALA A 31 -4.46 -16.05 3.76
N LYS A 32 -4.36 -17.36 3.57
CA LYS A 32 -5.06 -18.38 4.39
C LYS A 32 -4.54 -18.47 5.83
N GLU A 33 -3.37 -17.91 6.09
CA GLU A 33 -2.79 -17.87 7.44
C GLU A 33 -3.22 -16.62 8.25
N GLY A 34 -4.16 -15.84 7.73
CA GLY A 34 -4.63 -14.60 8.35
C GLY A 34 -5.98 -14.14 7.85
N ILE A 35 -6.09 -12.86 7.59
CA ILE A 35 -7.29 -12.20 7.05
C ILE A 35 -6.95 -11.64 5.66
N PHE A 36 -7.71 -12.06 4.66
CA PHE A 36 -7.69 -11.47 3.32
C PHE A 36 -8.83 -10.47 3.15
N PHE A 37 -8.51 -9.23 2.84
CA PHE A 37 -9.48 -8.20 2.51
C PHE A 37 -9.66 -8.18 1.00
N SER A 38 -10.75 -8.75 0.53
CA SER A 38 -10.96 -9.07 -0.89
C SER A 38 -11.51 -7.91 -1.73
N ASN A 39 -11.89 -6.79 -1.09
CA ASN A 39 -12.62 -5.71 -1.75
C ASN A 39 -12.01 -4.33 -1.46
N ILE A 40 -10.69 -4.23 -1.68
CA ILE A 40 -9.91 -3.01 -1.43
C ILE A 40 -9.51 -2.35 -2.75
N TYR A 41 -9.60 -1.04 -2.76
CA TYR A 41 -9.26 -0.20 -3.90
C TYR A 41 -8.11 0.74 -3.55
N ALA A 42 -7.08 0.77 -4.40
CA ALA A 42 -6.01 1.76 -4.31
C ALA A 42 -6.58 3.17 -4.46
N THR A 43 -6.09 4.12 -3.67
CA THR A 43 -6.55 5.50 -3.73
C THR A 43 -6.14 6.23 -5.02
N GLY A 44 -5.11 5.73 -5.72
CA GLY A 44 -4.61 6.29 -6.97
C GLY A 44 -3.96 5.23 -7.86
N ASN A 45 -3.33 5.68 -8.93
CA ASN A 45 -2.73 4.82 -9.96
C ASN A 45 -1.21 5.01 -10.10
N ARG A 46 -0.54 5.48 -9.04
CA ARG A 46 0.90 5.71 -8.97
C ARG A 46 1.42 5.60 -7.54
N SER A 47 2.67 5.23 -7.40
CA SER A 47 3.34 4.99 -6.12
C SER A 47 3.39 6.22 -5.21
N ASP A 48 3.53 7.44 -5.77
CA ASP A 48 3.52 8.69 -4.98
C ASP A 48 2.16 8.95 -4.29
N ARG A 49 1.08 8.39 -4.82
CA ARG A 49 -0.26 8.41 -4.21
C ARG A 49 -0.45 7.26 -3.24
N GLY A 50 0.03 6.07 -3.63
CA GLY A 50 -0.09 4.86 -2.82
C GLY A 50 0.68 4.94 -1.51
N ILE A 51 1.93 5.40 -1.53
CA ILE A 51 2.75 5.51 -0.32
C ILE A 51 2.15 6.50 0.69
N LEU A 52 1.60 7.64 0.21
CA LEU A 52 0.87 8.58 1.06
C LEU A 52 -0.40 7.95 1.63
N GLY A 53 -1.15 7.22 0.79
CA GLY A 53 -2.36 6.50 1.20
C GLY A 53 -2.08 5.48 2.29
N VAL A 54 -0.99 4.75 2.17
CA VAL A 54 -0.59 3.71 3.14
C VAL A 54 -0.01 4.32 4.41
N ILE A 55 0.91 5.28 4.33
CA ILE A 55 1.59 5.83 5.52
C ILE A 55 0.71 6.82 6.29
N SER A 56 -0.04 7.65 5.60
CA SER A 56 -0.83 8.73 6.22
C SER A 56 -2.34 8.48 6.21
N GLY A 57 -2.81 7.39 5.63
CA GLY A 57 -4.25 7.17 5.44
C GLY A 57 -4.91 8.30 4.62
N PHE A 58 -4.14 9.02 3.79
CA PHE A 58 -4.62 10.19 3.07
C PHE A 58 -4.89 9.85 1.59
N PRO A 59 -6.09 10.17 1.07
CA PRO A 59 -6.48 9.79 -0.28
C PRO A 59 -5.73 10.58 -1.35
N ALA A 60 -5.62 10.03 -2.54
CA ALA A 60 -5.03 10.69 -3.70
C ALA A 60 -5.84 11.93 -4.12
N HIS A 61 -5.14 12.99 -4.52
CA HIS A 61 -5.78 14.13 -5.17
C HIS A 61 -5.77 13.97 -6.69
N PRO A 62 -6.87 14.24 -7.40
CA PRO A 62 -6.96 13.98 -8.85
C PRO A 62 -6.03 14.83 -9.72
N GLN A 63 -5.59 15.99 -9.23
CA GLN A 63 -4.79 16.95 -10.00
C GLN A 63 -3.38 17.17 -9.44
N VAL A 64 -3.13 16.79 -8.19
CA VAL A 64 -1.90 17.14 -7.47
C VAL A 64 -1.21 15.88 -6.95
N SER A 65 0.10 15.77 -7.19
CA SER A 65 0.96 14.84 -6.46
C SER A 65 1.39 15.52 -5.16
N MET A 66 0.81 15.08 -4.04
CA MET A 66 0.99 15.76 -2.75
C MET A 66 2.42 15.67 -2.23
N LEU A 67 3.15 14.60 -2.53
CA LEU A 67 4.56 14.46 -2.13
C LEU A 67 5.47 15.55 -2.69
N LYS A 68 5.04 16.26 -3.73
CA LYS A 68 5.75 17.43 -4.28
C LYS A 68 5.60 18.69 -3.41
N TYR A 69 4.82 18.61 -2.33
CA TYR A 69 4.58 19.72 -1.39
C TYR A 69 5.00 19.33 0.03
N PRO A 70 6.32 19.21 0.31
CA PRO A 70 6.82 18.70 1.60
C PRO A 70 6.30 19.48 2.81
N ASN A 71 6.16 20.80 2.69
CA ASN A 71 5.59 21.67 3.74
C ASN A 71 4.14 21.35 4.12
N LYS A 72 3.41 20.66 3.25
CA LYS A 72 2.04 20.19 3.50
C LYS A 72 2.01 18.74 3.95
N THR A 73 2.75 17.85 3.27
CA THR A 73 2.80 16.42 3.61
C THR A 73 3.42 16.17 4.98
N TYR A 74 4.34 17.01 5.42
CA TYR A 74 4.90 17.00 6.78
C TYR A 74 3.82 17.08 7.88
N LEU A 75 2.68 17.73 7.62
CA LEU A 75 1.60 17.95 8.60
C LEU A 75 0.57 16.80 8.60
N HIS A 76 0.68 15.80 7.73
CA HIS A 76 -0.18 14.62 7.80
C HIS A 76 0.21 13.72 8.96
N PRO A 77 -0.76 13.02 9.59
CA PRO A 77 -0.45 11.93 10.50
C PRO A 77 0.33 10.86 9.72
N ARG A 78 1.22 10.15 10.39
CA ARG A 78 2.06 9.11 9.80
C ARG A 78 2.19 7.97 10.78
N PHE A 79 1.63 6.83 10.48
CA PHE A 79 1.56 5.72 11.44
C PHE A 79 2.93 5.28 11.99
N PRO A 80 4.08 5.39 11.29
CA PRO A 80 5.37 5.05 11.89
C PRO A 80 5.68 5.90 13.12
N LEU A 81 5.28 7.17 13.15
CA LEU A 81 5.46 8.04 14.33
C LEU A 81 4.57 7.61 15.50
N ASP A 82 3.37 7.08 15.23
CA ASP A 82 2.50 6.53 16.29
C ASP A 82 3.15 5.28 16.89
N PHE A 83 3.79 4.44 16.07
CA PHE A 83 4.57 3.30 16.56
C PHE A 83 5.75 3.75 17.42
N GLU A 84 6.50 4.77 17.01
CA GLU A 84 7.61 5.35 17.79
C GLU A 84 7.13 5.89 19.13
N ALA A 85 6.01 6.62 19.14
CA ALA A 85 5.39 7.12 20.36
C ALA A 85 4.97 5.98 21.31
N ASN A 86 4.72 4.78 20.77
CA ASN A 86 4.43 3.56 21.54
C ASN A 86 5.68 2.69 21.82
N GLY A 87 6.88 3.23 21.56
CA GLY A 87 8.16 2.59 21.91
C GLY A 87 8.60 1.48 20.94
N TYR A 88 8.20 1.55 19.70
CA TYR A 88 8.72 0.72 18.60
C TYR A 88 9.93 1.40 17.96
N THR A 89 10.88 0.61 17.48
CA THR A 89 11.87 1.10 16.51
C THR A 89 11.27 1.02 15.10
N THR A 90 11.51 2.03 14.26
CA THR A 90 10.96 2.08 12.92
C THR A 90 12.05 2.13 11.85
N ARG A 91 11.85 1.40 10.75
CA ARG A 91 12.76 1.38 9.61
C ARG A 91 12.01 1.19 8.30
N PHE A 92 12.47 1.89 7.28
CA PHE A 92 11.94 1.78 5.92
C PHE A 92 12.96 1.16 4.98
N TYR A 93 12.53 0.25 4.12
CA TYR A 93 13.34 -0.43 3.12
C TYR A 93 12.82 -0.10 1.73
N TYR A 94 13.68 0.45 0.91
CA TYR A 94 13.42 0.71 -0.49
C TYR A 94 14.71 0.59 -1.28
N ALA A 95 14.87 -0.51 -1.98
CA ALA A 95 16.13 -0.85 -2.67
C ALA A 95 16.34 -0.07 -3.98
N GLY A 96 15.84 1.16 -4.08
CA GLY A 96 15.97 2.08 -5.19
C GLY A 96 16.36 3.49 -4.75
N ASP A 97 16.34 4.42 -5.71
CA ASP A 97 16.65 5.84 -5.46
C ASP A 97 15.45 6.55 -4.82
N LEU A 98 15.59 6.88 -3.54
CA LEU A 98 14.58 7.67 -2.80
C LEU A 98 14.37 9.10 -3.34
N ASN A 99 15.26 9.63 -4.17
CA ASN A 99 15.04 10.97 -4.76
C ASN A 99 13.92 10.97 -5.79
N PHE A 100 13.53 9.81 -6.28
CA PHE A 100 12.41 9.70 -7.21
C PHE A 100 11.09 10.10 -6.54
N GLY A 101 10.24 10.83 -7.26
CA GLY A 101 8.86 11.13 -6.85
C GLY A 101 8.68 11.98 -5.59
N GLY A 102 9.76 12.45 -4.95
CA GLY A 102 9.70 13.19 -3.69
C GLY A 102 9.65 12.29 -2.45
N PHE A 103 9.97 11.00 -2.58
CA PHE A 103 9.91 10.02 -1.49
C PHE A 103 10.89 10.33 -0.37
N ARG A 104 12.11 10.78 -0.70
CA ARG A 104 13.18 10.98 0.28
C ARG A 104 12.74 11.80 1.49
N SER A 105 12.22 13.01 1.26
CA SER A 105 11.82 13.89 2.36
C SER A 105 10.70 13.27 3.21
N TYR A 106 9.70 12.69 2.57
CA TYR A 106 8.55 12.11 3.24
C TYR A 106 8.92 10.87 4.06
N VAL A 107 9.71 9.96 3.50
CA VAL A 107 10.14 8.73 4.18
C VAL A 107 11.13 9.02 5.29
N THR A 108 12.12 9.88 5.06
CA THR A 108 13.12 10.25 6.08
C THR A 108 12.50 10.93 7.31
N MET A 109 11.40 11.66 7.11
CA MET A 109 10.65 12.27 8.23
C MET A 109 9.64 11.32 8.88
N SER A 110 9.42 10.14 8.32
CA SER A 110 8.42 9.19 8.78
C SER A 110 9.03 8.03 9.57
N PHE A 111 10.31 7.73 9.38
CA PHE A 111 10.98 6.58 10.01
C PHE A 111 12.30 7.00 10.62
N GLN A 112 12.74 6.30 11.70
CA GLN A 112 14.01 6.54 12.37
C GLN A 112 15.22 6.23 11.49
N SER A 113 15.10 5.26 10.59
CA SER A 113 16.16 4.88 9.67
C SER A 113 15.62 4.31 8.36
N ASN A 114 16.44 4.37 7.31
CA ASN A 114 16.08 3.83 6.00
C ASN A 114 17.21 2.94 5.48
N VAL A 115 16.84 1.91 4.73
CA VAL A 115 17.74 1.11 3.89
C VAL A 115 17.39 1.43 2.45
N THR A 116 18.39 1.82 1.67
CA THR A 116 18.26 2.29 0.28
C THR A 116 19.17 1.49 -0.64
N GLU A 117 19.17 1.77 -1.94
CA GLU A 117 20.10 1.15 -2.90
C GLU A 117 21.57 1.27 -2.44
N ASP A 118 21.94 2.38 -1.80
CA ASP A 118 23.31 2.65 -1.32
C ASP A 118 23.78 1.67 -0.22
N ASP A 119 22.87 0.96 0.41
CA ASP A 119 23.18 -0.03 1.47
C ASP A 119 23.43 -1.44 0.92
N PHE A 120 23.40 -1.63 -0.39
CA PHE A 120 23.67 -2.91 -1.06
C PHE A 120 25.04 -2.89 -1.76
N SER A 121 25.61 -4.08 -1.95
CA SER A 121 26.92 -4.25 -2.60
C SER A 121 27.01 -5.62 -3.28
N GLY A 122 28.10 -5.86 -4.02
CA GLY A 122 28.38 -7.13 -4.68
C GLY A 122 27.30 -7.52 -5.67
N GLU A 123 26.90 -8.77 -5.63
CA GLU A 123 25.93 -9.37 -6.57
C GLU A 123 24.61 -8.62 -6.66
N ALA A 124 24.11 -8.07 -5.56
CA ALA A 124 22.88 -7.30 -5.53
C ALA A 124 22.95 -6.06 -6.43
N ILE A 125 24.07 -5.37 -6.44
CA ILE A 125 24.31 -4.19 -7.29
C ILE A 125 24.66 -4.60 -8.73
N GLU A 126 25.42 -5.67 -8.91
CA GLU A 126 25.77 -6.19 -10.24
C GLU A 126 24.54 -6.65 -11.03
N ASN A 127 23.56 -7.25 -10.35
CA ASN A 127 22.32 -7.73 -10.93
C ASN A 127 21.14 -6.73 -10.81
N ARG A 128 21.41 -5.47 -10.47
CA ARG A 128 20.34 -4.47 -10.39
C ARG A 128 19.69 -4.19 -11.75
N PHE A 129 18.42 -3.82 -11.71
CA PHE A 129 17.72 -3.32 -12.89
C PHE A 129 17.63 -1.78 -12.89
N LYS A 130 16.91 -1.22 -13.83
CA LYS A 130 16.81 0.24 -14.03
C LYS A 130 16.45 1.04 -12.76
N TRP A 131 15.65 0.49 -11.88
CA TRP A 131 15.09 1.22 -10.72
C TRP A 131 15.81 0.92 -9.41
N GLY A 132 16.70 -0.05 -9.38
CA GLY A 132 17.45 -0.42 -8.19
C GLY A 132 17.68 -1.92 -8.06
N VAL A 133 17.81 -2.39 -6.83
CA VAL A 133 18.08 -3.77 -6.49
C VAL A 133 16.79 -4.59 -6.48
N HIS A 134 16.83 -5.80 -7.00
CA HIS A 134 15.67 -6.69 -7.05
C HIS A 134 15.15 -7.11 -5.68
N ASP A 135 13.83 -7.38 -5.60
CA ASP A 135 13.10 -7.67 -4.37
C ASP A 135 13.67 -8.84 -3.56
N GLY A 136 14.24 -9.85 -4.22
CA GLY A 136 14.88 -10.97 -3.53
C GLY A 136 15.99 -10.51 -2.57
N TYR A 137 16.91 -9.67 -3.06
CA TYR A 137 17.99 -9.12 -2.23
C TYR A 137 17.46 -8.18 -1.14
N MET A 138 16.45 -7.37 -1.45
CA MET A 138 15.83 -6.47 -0.47
C MET A 138 15.14 -7.24 0.66
N LEU A 139 14.40 -8.29 0.34
CA LEU A 139 13.72 -9.13 1.34
C LEU A 139 14.72 -9.97 2.16
N ASP A 140 15.83 -10.40 1.57
CA ASP A 140 16.92 -11.06 2.28
C ASP A 140 17.57 -10.11 3.30
N ARG A 141 17.84 -8.86 2.90
CA ARG A 141 18.33 -7.83 3.80
C ARG A 141 17.34 -7.53 4.93
N LEU A 142 16.06 -7.40 4.61
CA LEU A 142 15.02 -7.24 5.62
C LEU A 142 15.03 -8.40 6.61
N TYR A 143 15.08 -9.65 6.13
CA TYR A 143 15.12 -10.84 6.99
C TYR A 143 16.32 -10.82 7.93
N GLU A 144 17.52 -10.52 7.44
CA GLU A 144 18.72 -10.46 8.29
C GLU A 144 18.62 -9.35 9.35
N ASP A 145 18.08 -8.20 9.00
CA ASP A 145 17.85 -7.10 9.96
C ASP A 145 16.78 -7.48 11.01
N LEU A 146 15.72 -8.20 10.62
CA LEU A 146 14.68 -8.70 11.55
C LEU A 146 15.24 -9.69 12.57
N ARG A 147 16.24 -10.50 12.20
CA ARG A 147 16.88 -11.49 13.11
C ARG A 147 17.60 -10.85 14.27
N VAL A 148 18.09 -9.63 14.09
CA VAL A 148 18.91 -8.92 15.10
C VAL A 148 18.20 -7.68 15.66
N ALA A 149 16.95 -7.44 15.22
CA ALA A 149 16.19 -6.28 15.64
C ALA A 149 15.82 -6.32 17.14
N ASN A 150 15.94 -5.17 17.79
CA ASN A 150 15.37 -5.00 19.13
C ASN A 150 13.83 -4.94 19.04
N THR A 151 13.16 -5.74 19.85
CA THR A 151 11.68 -5.77 19.92
C THR A 151 11.15 -4.77 20.93
N PRO A 152 10.00 -4.13 20.69
CA PRO A 152 9.20 -4.27 19.48
C PRO A 152 9.72 -3.38 18.35
N PHE A 153 9.55 -3.84 17.13
CA PHE A 153 9.86 -3.07 15.93
C PHE A 153 8.64 -2.95 14.99
N MET A 154 8.61 -1.88 14.22
CA MET A 154 7.73 -1.71 13.06
C MET A 154 8.59 -1.36 11.85
N TYR A 155 8.75 -2.32 10.94
CA TYR A 155 9.53 -2.16 9.72
C TYR A 155 8.60 -2.16 8.50
N MET A 156 8.89 -1.31 7.53
CA MET A 156 8.14 -1.25 6.28
C MET A 156 9.08 -1.43 5.10
N ALA A 157 8.74 -2.33 4.21
CA ALA A 157 9.50 -2.56 2.97
C ALA A 157 8.62 -2.33 1.76
N PHE A 158 9.15 -1.62 0.77
CA PHE A 158 8.48 -1.34 -0.49
C PHE A 158 9.20 -2.08 -1.62
N THR A 159 8.53 -3.03 -2.25
CA THR A 159 9.03 -3.81 -3.38
C THR A 159 9.07 -2.97 -4.64
N MET A 160 9.83 -3.40 -5.66
CA MET A 160 9.95 -2.62 -6.87
C MET A 160 10.18 -3.45 -8.16
N SER A 161 10.44 -4.76 -8.06
CA SER A 161 10.75 -5.58 -9.25
C SER A 161 9.58 -5.68 -10.24
N SER A 162 8.36 -5.42 -9.79
CA SER A 162 7.16 -5.34 -10.64
C SER A 162 6.91 -3.95 -11.25
N HIS A 163 7.87 -3.01 -11.13
CA HIS A 163 7.83 -1.72 -11.82
C HIS A 163 8.18 -1.86 -13.30
N GLU A 164 7.57 -1.05 -14.15
CA GLU A 164 7.90 -0.99 -15.59
C GLU A 164 9.38 -0.67 -15.82
N PRO A 165 10.16 -1.39 -16.65
CA PRO A 165 9.75 -2.24 -17.76
C PRO A 165 9.52 -3.72 -17.45
N PHE A 166 9.34 -4.12 -16.17
CA PHE A 166 9.02 -5.48 -15.73
C PHE A 166 10.17 -6.49 -15.93
N GLU A 167 11.39 -6.03 -15.78
CA GLU A 167 12.60 -6.86 -15.84
C GLU A 167 12.76 -7.64 -14.54
N VAL A 168 13.00 -8.95 -14.64
CA VAL A 168 13.18 -9.83 -13.49
C VAL A 168 14.37 -10.78 -13.71
N PRO A 169 15.12 -11.14 -12.65
CA PRO A 169 16.30 -12.01 -12.76
C PRO A 169 15.91 -13.50 -12.71
N MET A 170 14.87 -13.88 -13.46
CA MET A 170 14.43 -15.26 -13.57
C MET A 170 13.88 -15.58 -14.96
N GLU A 171 13.82 -16.84 -15.30
CA GLU A 171 13.11 -17.31 -16.50
C GLU A 171 11.60 -17.04 -16.37
N THR A 172 11.04 -16.34 -17.35
CA THR A 172 9.61 -15.99 -17.35
C THR A 172 8.76 -17.17 -17.82
N LYS A 173 7.68 -17.45 -17.12
CA LYS A 173 6.79 -18.61 -17.36
C LYS A 173 5.48 -18.24 -18.06
N ILE A 174 5.04 -17.00 -17.94
CA ILE A 174 3.79 -16.53 -18.54
C ILE A 174 4.10 -15.99 -19.92
N PRO A 175 3.56 -16.60 -21.00
CA PRO A 175 3.86 -16.19 -22.36
C PRO A 175 3.20 -14.86 -22.72
N GLY A 176 3.83 -14.12 -23.62
CA GLY A 176 3.35 -12.84 -24.17
C GLY A 176 4.35 -11.72 -23.98
N ASP A 177 4.34 -10.76 -24.92
CA ASP A 177 5.21 -9.58 -24.94
C ASP A 177 4.49 -8.30 -24.55
N ASP A 178 3.18 -8.38 -24.28
CA ASP A 178 2.39 -7.25 -23.81
C ASP A 178 2.70 -6.91 -22.33
N ASN A 179 2.40 -5.69 -21.95
CA ASN A 179 2.68 -5.21 -20.59
C ASN A 179 1.96 -6.02 -19.51
N GLY A 180 0.79 -6.60 -19.80
CA GLY A 180 0.06 -7.44 -18.85
C GLY A 180 0.78 -8.73 -18.54
N SER A 181 1.27 -9.42 -19.58
CA SER A 181 2.05 -10.67 -19.45
C SER A 181 3.39 -10.43 -18.76
N LYS A 182 4.11 -9.37 -19.15
CA LYS A 182 5.37 -8.97 -18.50
C LYS A 182 5.19 -8.64 -17.03
N LEU A 183 4.18 -7.86 -16.70
CA LEU A 183 3.85 -7.53 -15.31
C LEU A 183 3.49 -8.77 -14.50
N LYS A 184 2.69 -9.69 -15.04
CA LYS A 184 2.37 -10.95 -14.34
C LYS A 184 3.63 -11.78 -14.03
N ASN A 185 4.61 -11.84 -14.94
CA ASN A 185 5.90 -12.46 -14.67
C ASN A 185 6.68 -11.74 -13.55
N ALA A 186 6.67 -10.42 -13.55
CA ALA A 186 7.34 -9.62 -12.52
C ALA A 186 6.66 -9.78 -11.15
N ILE A 187 5.33 -9.81 -11.10
CA ILE A 187 4.56 -10.13 -9.89
C ILE A 187 4.89 -11.56 -9.41
N ALA A 188 4.96 -12.54 -10.31
CA ALA A 188 5.29 -13.92 -9.95
C ALA A 188 6.70 -14.05 -9.36
N TYR A 189 7.67 -13.26 -9.84
CA TYR A 189 9.00 -13.18 -9.23
C TYR A 189 8.94 -12.66 -7.80
N THR A 190 8.30 -11.52 -7.57
CA THR A 190 8.16 -10.95 -6.23
C THR A 190 7.34 -11.90 -5.32
N ASP A 191 6.31 -12.56 -5.82
CA ASP A 191 5.54 -13.57 -5.08
C ASP A 191 6.41 -14.74 -4.64
N GLN A 192 7.31 -15.23 -5.50
CA GLN A 192 8.28 -16.25 -5.12
C GLN A 192 9.20 -15.75 -4.00
N CYS A 193 9.77 -14.56 -4.14
CA CYS A 193 10.64 -13.96 -3.10
C CYS A 193 9.90 -13.79 -1.76
N LEU A 194 8.63 -13.41 -1.78
CA LEU A 194 7.78 -13.34 -0.58
C LEU A 194 7.60 -14.73 0.06
N GLY A 195 7.34 -15.76 -0.76
CA GLY A 195 7.24 -17.15 -0.26
C GLY A 195 8.51 -17.58 0.48
N GLU A 196 9.67 -17.35 -0.11
CA GLU A 196 10.98 -17.66 0.48
C GLU A 196 11.23 -16.86 1.76
N PHE A 197 10.91 -15.56 1.76
CA PHE A 197 11.00 -14.69 2.94
C PHE A 197 10.14 -15.20 4.10
N PHE A 198 8.88 -15.54 3.85
CA PHE A 198 7.99 -16.05 4.90
C PHE A 198 8.43 -17.41 5.43
N GLU A 199 8.92 -18.29 4.59
CA GLU A 199 9.50 -19.57 5.04
C GLU A 199 10.73 -19.37 5.95
N LYS A 200 11.61 -18.40 5.62
CA LYS A 200 12.74 -18.01 6.50
C LYS A 200 12.24 -17.46 7.84
N CYS A 201 11.25 -16.56 7.83
CA CYS A 201 10.65 -15.98 9.03
C CYS A 201 10.01 -17.05 9.94
N LYS A 202 9.31 -18.04 9.36
CA LYS A 202 8.73 -19.15 10.11
C LYS A 202 9.80 -20.03 10.77
N LYS A 203 10.83 -20.41 10.01
CA LYS A 203 11.93 -21.26 10.50
C LYS A 203 12.75 -20.60 11.61
N SER A 204 12.89 -19.28 11.60
CA SER A 204 13.66 -18.52 12.61
C SER A 204 12.84 -18.09 13.82
N GLY A 205 11.52 -18.30 13.83
CA GLY A 205 10.63 -17.86 14.91
C GLY A 205 10.24 -16.37 14.84
N ILE A 206 10.73 -15.60 13.87
CA ILE A 206 10.33 -14.20 13.65
C ILE A 206 8.81 -14.10 13.40
N TRP A 207 8.27 -15.08 12.68
CA TRP A 207 6.86 -15.18 12.37
C TRP A 207 5.97 -15.18 13.63
N ASP A 208 6.38 -15.86 14.71
CA ASP A 208 5.52 -16.22 15.84
C ASP A 208 4.93 -15.04 16.61
N ASN A 209 5.70 -13.95 16.72
CA ASN A 209 5.28 -12.72 17.41
C ASN A 209 5.22 -11.52 16.47
N THR A 210 5.00 -11.73 15.18
CA THR A 210 4.94 -10.65 14.19
C THR A 210 3.56 -10.60 13.52
N LEU A 211 3.03 -9.38 13.38
CA LEU A 211 1.95 -9.03 12.47
C LEU A 211 2.57 -8.59 11.15
N PHE A 212 2.28 -9.29 10.08
CA PHE A 212 2.61 -8.88 8.72
C PHE A 212 1.37 -8.26 8.05
N VAL A 213 1.53 -7.07 7.50
CA VAL A 213 0.51 -6.37 6.70
C VAL A 213 1.03 -6.24 5.28
N LEU A 214 0.37 -6.86 4.33
CA LEU A 214 0.71 -6.77 2.92
C LEU A 214 -0.38 -5.97 2.21
N ILE A 215 0.02 -4.98 1.43
CA ILE A 215 -0.89 -4.14 0.64
C ILE A 215 -0.16 -3.63 -0.60
N ALA A 216 -0.86 -3.50 -1.72
CA ALA A 216 -0.25 -2.87 -2.90
C ALA A 216 -0.24 -1.34 -2.80
N ASP A 217 0.73 -0.70 -3.44
CA ASP A 217 0.80 0.75 -3.58
C ASP A 217 -0.26 1.29 -4.55
N HIS A 218 -0.47 0.60 -5.67
CA HIS A 218 -1.57 0.84 -6.60
C HIS A 218 -1.89 -0.41 -7.42
N GLY A 219 -3.04 -0.39 -8.07
CA GLY A 219 -3.41 -1.37 -9.08
C GLY A 219 -2.94 -0.95 -10.48
N THR A 220 -3.37 -1.67 -11.50
CA THR A 220 -2.98 -1.40 -12.89
C THR A 220 -4.07 -1.75 -13.88
N ARG A 221 -4.02 -1.06 -15.02
CA ARG A 221 -4.86 -1.35 -16.19
C ARG A 221 -4.25 -2.39 -17.16
N HIS A 222 -2.96 -2.68 -17.01
CA HIS A 222 -2.24 -3.54 -17.97
C HIS A 222 -2.77 -4.97 -17.99
N VAL A 223 -3.10 -5.54 -16.84
CA VAL A 223 -3.72 -6.86 -16.76
C VAL A 223 -5.19 -6.74 -17.14
N GLY A 224 -5.58 -7.40 -18.23
CA GLY A 224 -6.93 -7.32 -18.79
C GLY A 224 -7.16 -6.12 -19.73
N ASN A 225 -6.14 -5.32 -20.04
CA ASN A 225 -6.21 -4.14 -20.92
C ASN A 225 -7.39 -3.21 -20.56
N LEU A 226 -7.51 -2.87 -19.29
CA LEU A 226 -8.63 -2.11 -18.75
C LEU A 226 -8.57 -0.63 -19.15
N GLN A 227 -9.73 -0.01 -19.25
CA GLN A 227 -9.79 1.45 -19.36
C GLN A 227 -9.37 2.11 -18.04
N PRO A 228 -8.64 3.25 -18.08
CA PRO A 228 -8.09 3.88 -16.87
C PRO A 228 -9.09 4.30 -15.80
N HIS A 229 -10.35 4.44 -16.17
CA HIS A 229 -11.42 4.86 -15.26
C HIS A 229 -12.14 3.70 -14.58
N LEU A 230 -11.93 2.46 -15.05
CA LEU A 230 -12.63 1.29 -14.50
C LEU A 230 -12.13 0.95 -13.10
N PRO A 231 -13.04 0.67 -12.16
CA PRO A 231 -12.68 0.35 -10.77
C PRO A 231 -11.81 -0.90 -10.65
N GLU A 232 -11.93 -1.85 -11.58
CA GLU A 232 -11.12 -3.07 -11.64
C GLU A 232 -9.61 -2.76 -11.74
N ALA A 233 -9.23 -1.62 -12.36
CA ALA A 233 -7.84 -1.19 -12.45
C ALA A 233 -7.25 -0.74 -11.10
N TYR A 234 -8.09 -0.52 -10.09
CA TYR A 234 -7.72 -0.07 -8.76
C TYR A 234 -7.84 -1.15 -7.69
N ARG A 235 -8.35 -2.34 -8.03
CA ARG A 235 -8.48 -3.44 -7.07
C ARG A 235 -7.12 -4.02 -6.71
N ILE A 236 -6.81 -4.00 -5.40
CA ILE A 236 -5.52 -4.41 -4.85
C ILE A 236 -5.70 -5.46 -3.75
N PRO A 237 -4.71 -6.36 -3.55
CA PRO A 237 -4.69 -7.23 -2.39
C PRO A 237 -4.37 -6.45 -1.12
N MET A 238 -5.02 -6.83 -0.01
CA MET A 238 -4.62 -6.47 1.34
C MET A 238 -4.74 -7.69 2.24
N ILE A 239 -3.69 -8.01 3.01
CA ILE A 239 -3.63 -9.20 3.85
C ILE A 239 -3.02 -8.83 5.19
N PHE A 240 -3.64 -9.29 6.27
CA PHE A 240 -3.07 -9.26 7.62
C PHE A 240 -2.79 -10.70 8.04
N THR A 241 -1.54 -11.02 8.33
CA THR A 241 -1.10 -12.39 8.63
C THR A 241 0.02 -12.41 9.66
N GLY A 242 0.53 -13.57 9.98
CA GLY A 242 1.62 -13.75 10.94
C GLY A 242 1.21 -14.49 12.20
N GLY A 243 2.21 -14.94 12.96
CA GLY A 243 1.98 -15.71 14.17
C GLY A 243 1.26 -14.94 15.27
N ALA A 244 1.35 -13.60 15.28
CA ALA A 244 0.61 -12.73 16.18
C ALA A 244 -0.90 -12.70 15.94
N MET A 245 -1.38 -13.16 14.76
CA MET A 245 -2.81 -13.22 14.43
C MET A 245 -3.52 -14.33 15.22
N SER A 246 -4.69 -13.99 15.77
CA SER A 246 -5.59 -14.96 16.41
C SER A 246 -6.58 -15.60 15.44
N VAL A 247 -6.77 -15.00 14.27
CA VAL A 247 -7.72 -15.44 13.23
C VAL A 247 -6.94 -15.92 12.01
N ARG A 248 -7.39 -17.01 11.39
CA ARG A 248 -6.82 -17.58 10.17
C ARG A 248 -7.92 -17.89 9.18
N ASP A 249 -7.55 -18.01 7.90
CA ASP A 249 -8.42 -18.38 6.78
C ASP A 249 -9.73 -17.58 6.76
N SER A 250 -9.61 -16.27 6.99
CA SER A 250 -10.75 -15.36 7.05
C SER A 250 -10.73 -14.41 5.86
N VAL A 251 -11.93 -14.20 5.29
CA VAL A 251 -12.10 -13.25 4.18
C VAL A 251 -13.05 -12.14 4.63
N VAL A 252 -12.56 -10.90 4.53
CA VAL A 252 -13.33 -9.69 4.79
C VAL A 252 -13.69 -9.05 3.46
N ASN A 253 -14.99 -8.98 3.18
CA ASN A 253 -15.55 -8.42 1.94
C ASN A 253 -16.00 -6.97 2.08
N THR A 254 -15.76 -6.33 3.23
CA THR A 254 -16.07 -4.92 3.43
C THR A 254 -15.39 -4.07 2.37
N LEU A 255 -16.20 -3.28 1.67
CA LEU A 255 -15.71 -2.36 0.64
C LEU A 255 -14.88 -1.25 1.28
N GLY A 256 -13.62 -1.13 0.88
CA GLY A 256 -12.68 -0.19 1.47
C GLY A 256 -11.67 0.38 0.49
N SER A 257 -11.05 1.46 0.93
CA SER A 257 -9.92 2.11 0.27
C SER A 257 -8.60 1.63 0.86
N GLN A 258 -7.54 1.76 0.12
CA GLN A 258 -6.16 1.56 0.58
C GLN A 258 -5.85 2.34 1.87
N THR A 259 -6.39 3.54 2.01
CA THR A 259 -6.26 4.38 3.21
C THR A 259 -6.78 3.71 4.47
N ASP A 260 -7.74 2.80 4.36
CA ASP A 260 -8.38 2.11 5.49
C ASP A 260 -7.47 1.09 6.19
N MET A 261 -6.33 0.76 5.56
CA MET A 261 -5.30 -0.09 6.16
C MET A 261 -4.82 0.48 7.50
N VAL A 262 -4.60 1.80 7.58
CA VAL A 262 -4.04 2.45 8.78
C VAL A 262 -4.96 2.28 9.99
N ALA A 263 -6.21 2.73 9.91
CA ALA A 263 -7.15 2.60 11.03
C ALA A 263 -7.46 1.15 11.37
N THR A 264 -7.49 0.26 10.36
CA THR A 264 -7.70 -1.17 10.59
C THR A 264 -6.53 -1.77 11.36
N MET A 265 -5.28 -1.47 10.98
CA MET A 265 -4.08 -1.95 11.64
C MET A 265 -3.96 -1.39 13.07
N LEU A 266 -4.08 -0.07 13.24
CA LEU A 266 -3.95 0.58 14.54
C LEU A 266 -5.02 0.08 15.53
N ALA A 267 -6.25 -0.14 15.08
CA ALA A 267 -7.31 -0.70 15.91
C ALA A 267 -6.98 -2.10 16.43
N GLN A 268 -6.33 -2.96 15.62
CA GLN A 268 -5.91 -4.29 16.07
C GLN A 268 -4.81 -4.23 17.15
N LEU A 269 -4.06 -3.15 17.19
CA LEU A 269 -2.97 -2.91 18.15
C LEU A 269 -3.44 -2.09 19.38
N GLY A 270 -4.72 -1.68 19.41
CA GLY A 270 -5.25 -0.83 20.46
C GLY A 270 -4.67 0.59 20.45
N MET A 271 -4.16 1.03 19.30
CA MET A 271 -3.64 2.38 19.09
C MET A 271 -4.72 3.32 18.58
N ASP A 272 -4.61 4.60 18.93
CA ASP A 272 -5.54 5.64 18.47
C ASP A 272 -5.36 5.92 16.97
N ALA A 273 -6.45 5.89 16.24
CA ALA A 273 -6.50 6.21 14.81
C ALA A 273 -7.30 7.49 14.51
N SER A 274 -7.66 8.26 15.51
CA SER A 274 -8.55 9.43 15.36
C SER A 274 -7.99 10.52 14.46
N ALA A 275 -6.66 10.62 14.33
CA ALA A 275 -6.00 11.57 13.43
C ALA A 275 -6.14 11.20 11.93
N TYR A 276 -6.51 9.97 11.62
CA TYR A 276 -6.60 9.45 10.25
C TYR A 276 -8.02 9.59 9.68
N HIS A 277 -8.48 10.81 9.48
CA HIS A 277 -9.86 11.15 9.13
C HIS A 277 -10.41 10.49 7.84
N TYR A 278 -9.54 10.03 6.94
CA TYR A 278 -9.90 9.35 5.68
C TYR A 278 -9.71 7.83 5.75
N SER A 279 -9.46 7.30 6.94
CA SER A 279 -9.24 5.89 7.19
C SER A 279 -10.29 5.36 8.17
N LYS A 280 -10.94 4.25 7.84
CA LYS A 280 -11.90 3.56 8.71
C LYS A 280 -11.40 2.17 9.04
N ASN A 281 -11.78 1.66 10.22
CA ASN A 281 -11.52 0.27 10.57
C ASN A 281 -12.46 -0.66 9.80
N LEU A 282 -11.93 -1.45 8.87
CA LEU A 282 -12.71 -2.37 8.03
C LEU A 282 -13.26 -3.58 8.80
N LEU A 283 -12.80 -3.81 10.01
CA LEU A 283 -13.28 -4.87 10.90
C LEU A 283 -14.39 -4.36 11.85
N ASP A 284 -14.70 -3.07 11.82
CA ASP A 284 -15.83 -2.51 12.53
C ASP A 284 -17.10 -2.74 11.71
N PRO A 285 -18.11 -3.45 12.25
CA PRO A 285 -19.36 -3.71 11.54
C PRO A 285 -20.18 -2.45 11.25
N THR A 286 -19.87 -1.33 11.90
CA THR A 286 -20.53 -0.03 11.68
C THR A 286 -19.83 0.82 10.62
N ALA A 287 -18.66 0.38 10.10
CA ALA A 287 -17.91 1.10 9.08
C ALA A 287 -18.75 1.27 7.80
N VAL A 288 -18.85 2.51 7.30
CA VAL A 288 -19.58 2.79 6.07
C VAL A 288 -18.82 2.22 4.87
N PRO A 289 -19.41 1.28 4.10
CA PRO A 289 -18.72 0.59 3.02
C PRO A 289 -18.69 1.47 1.76
N PHE A 290 -17.56 2.09 1.50
CA PHE A 290 -17.25 2.75 0.23
C PHE A 290 -15.75 2.75 -0.01
N ALA A 291 -15.33 2.92 -1.28
CA ALA A 291 -13.97 3.18 -1.66
C ALA A 291 -13.88 4.44 -2.52
N PHE A 292 -12.71 5.06 -2.49
CA PHE A 292 -12.39 6.24 -3.29
C PHE A 292 -11.10 6.00 -4.08
N TYR A 293 -11.09 6.44 -5.34
CA TYR A 293 -9.86 6.53 -6.11
C TYR A 293 -9.84 7.77 -7.00
N ALA A 294 -8.63 8.26 -7.28
CA ALA A 294 -8.41 9.41 -8.15
C ALA A 294 -7.34 9.11 -9.21
N PHE A 295 -7.55 9.68 -10.38
CA PHE A 295 -6.63 9.63 -11.51
C PHE A 295 -6.62 10.97 -12.25
N SER A 296 -5.87 11.08 -13.35
CA SER A 296 -5.68 12.37 -14.05
C SER A 296 -6.98 13.12 -14.30
N ASN A 297 -7.21 14.19 -13.53
CA ASN A 297 -8.39 15.07 -13.58
C ASN A 297 -9.75 14.37 -13.38
N ALA A 298 -9.75 13.22 -12.74
CA ALA A 298 -10.99 12.50 -12.43
C ALA A 298 -10.89 11.80 -11.08
N ALA A 299 -12.03 11.55 -10.49
CA ALA A 299 -12.13 10.77 -9.26
C ALA A 299 -13.41 9.93 -9.26
N ALA A 300 -13.42 8.92 -8.42
CA ALA A 300 -14.56 8.03 -8.27
C ALA A 300 -14.79 7.63 -6.81
N VAL A 301 -16.05 7.34 -6.51
CA VAL A 301 -16.43 6.52 -5.36
C VAL A 301 -17.02 5.21 -5.84
N VAL A 302 -16.69 4.14 -5.15
CA VAL A 302 -17.28 2.82 -5.31
C VAL A 302 -18.17 2.58 -4.13
N THR A 303 -19.41 2.17 -4.39
CA THR A 303 -20.42 1.82 -3.38
C THR A 303 -21.04 0.46 -3.73
N SER A 304 -21.98 -0.01 -2.94
CA SER A 304 -22.75 -1.21 -3.28
C SER A 304 -23.55 -1.08 -4.58
N ASN A 305 -23.78 0.15 -5.07
CA ASN A 305 -24.52 0.41 -6.31
C ASN A 305 -23.61 0.34 -7.55
N GLY A 306 -22.28 0.44 -7.39
CA GLY A 306 -21.30 0.50 -8.46
C GLY A 306 -20.32 1.66 -8.29
N ALA A 307 -19.64 2.05 -9.36
CA ALA A 307 -18.68 3.14 -9.36
C ALA A 307 -19.27 4.40 -10.00
N TYR A 308 -19.34 5.48 -9.23
CA TYR A 308 -19.65 6.81 -9.74
C TYR A 308 -18.34 7.56 -10.00
N ILE A 309 -18.09 7.87 -11.26
CA ILE A 309 -16.86 8.51 -11.72
C ILE A 309 -17.20 9.92 -12.22
N PHE A 310 -16.40 10.91 -11.84
CA PHE A 310 -16.57 12.29 -12.29
C PHE A 310 -15.28 12.83 -12.90
N ASP A 311 -15.37 13.28 -14.14
CA ASP A 311 -14.29 13.95 -14.85
C ASP A 311 -14.37 15.47 -14.57
N LEU A 312 -13.35 15.97 -13.85
CA LEU A 312 -13.25 17.38 -13.44
C LEU A 312 -13.02 18.33 -14.61
N LYS A 313 -12.44 17.85 -15.72
CA LYS A 313 -12.14 18.67 -16.90
C LYS A 313 -13.40 18.85 -17.75
N THR A 314 -14.10 17.76 -18.06
CA THR A 314 -15.30 17.79 -18.89
C THR A 314 -16.58 18.12 -18.12
N LYS A 315 -16.52 18.07 -16.77
CA LYS A 315 -17.65 18.23 -15.85
C LYS A 315 -18.76 17.19 -16.09
N LYS A 316 -18.40 16.01 -16.55
CA LYS A 316 -19.34 14.92 -16.82
C LYS A 316 -19.12 13.75 -15.87
N SER A 317 -20.20 13.10 -15.51
CA SER A 317 -20.17 11.79 -14.84
C SER A 317 -20.12 10.67 -15.87
N ILE A 318 -19.36 9.64 -15.52
CA ILE A 318 -19.28 8.37 -16.24
C ILE A 318 -19.66 7.31 -15.19
N GLY A 319 -20.68 6.55 -15.43
CA GLY A 319 -21.07 5.49 -14.49
C GLY A 319 -22.43 4.90 -14.87
N THR A 320 -22.57 3.62 -14.62
CA THR A 320 -23.82 2.89 -14.77
C THR A 320 -24.30 2.44 -13.39
N ASN A 321 -25.62 2.45 -13.19
CA ASN A 321 -26.26 1.97 -11.96
C ASN A 321 -25.93 2.77 -10.67
N THR A 322 -25.48 4.02 -10.80
CA THR A 322 -25.20 4.88 -9.64
C THR A 322 -26.40 5.77 -9.31
N THR A 323 -26.44 6.23 -8.05
CA THR A 323 -27.50 7.12 -7.56
C THR A 323 -26.99 8.57 -7.46
N PRO A 324 -27.91 9.58 -7.41
CA PRO A 324 -27.51 10.96 -7.11
C PRO A 324 -26.70 11.09 -5.81
N ARG A 325 -26.98 10.26 -4.79
CA ARG A 325 -26.28 10.20 -3.51
C ARG A 325 -24.80 9.82 -3.68
N ASP A 326 -24.47 8.93 -4.63
CA ASP A 326 -23.07 8.55 -4.91
C ASP A 326 -22.30 9.77 -5.46
N GLY A 327 -22.96 10.58 -6.30
CA GLY A 327 -22.40 11.84 -6.80
C GLY A 327 -22.21 12.91 -5.73
N GLU A 328 -23.14 13.02 -4.78
CA GLU A 328 -23.03 13.91 -3.63
C GLU A 328 -21.90 13.46 -2.70
N LEU A 329 -21.77 12.17 -2.44
CA LEU A 329 -20.69 11.59 -1.65
C LEU A 329 -19.32 11.91 -2.29
N LEU A 330 -19.15 11.67 -3.59
CA LEU A 330 -17.91 11.97 -4.28
C LEU A 330 -17.57 13.46 -4.21
N LYS A 331 -18.56 14.33 -4.43
CA LYS A 331 -18.36 15.77 -4.38
C LYS A 331 -17.94 16.24 -2.98
N ALA A 332 -18.62 15.79 -1.94
CA ALA A 332 -18.30 16.12 -0.56
C ALA A 332 -16.87 15.63 -0.20
N TYR A 333 -16.53 14.40 -0.57
CA TYR A 333 -15.22 13.82 -0.31
C TYR A 333 -14.10 14.61 -1.01
N LEU A 334 -14.28 14.96 -2.29
CA LEU A 334 -13.32 15.79 -3.04
C LEU A 334 -13.18 17.19 -2.44
N GLN A 335 -14.28 17.82 -2.03
CA GLN A 335 -14.22 19.14 -1.37
C GLN A 335 -13.44 19.08 -0.06
N THR A 336 -13.63 18.03 0.73
CA THR A 336 -12.92 17.85 1.99
C THR A 336 -11.42 17.65 1.76
N ILE A 337 -11.03 16.82 0.78
CA ILE A 337 -9.62 16.60 0.41
C ILE A 337 -8.98 17.91 -0.08
N ASP A 338 -9.65 18.65 -0.97
CA ASP A 338 -9.14 19.91 -1.53
C ASP A 338 -9.00 20.99 -0.46
N GLN A 339 -9.97 21.09 0.44
CA GLN A 339 -9.91 22.01 1.57
C GLN A 339 -8.79 21.66 2.54
N ASP A 340 -8.69 20.40 2.95
CA ASP A 340 -7.63 19.91 3.82
C ASP A 340 -6.24 20.20 3.20
N PHE A 341 -6.05 19.90 1.92
CA PHE A 341 -4.80 20.20 1.22
C PHE A 341 -4.49 21.70 1.17
N LYS A 342 -5.48 22.56 0.97
CA LYS A 342 -5.30 24.02 0.93
C LYS A 342 -4.94 24.59 2.30
N GLU A 343 -5.61 24.10 3.34
CA GLU A 343 -5.45 24.61 4.72
C GLU A 343 -4.17 24.12 5.39
N ARG A 344 -3.65 22.95 5.01
CA ARG A 344 -2.37 22.46 5.50
C ARG A 344 -1.21 23.37 5.07
N GLY A 345 -0.39 23.80 6.04
CA GLY A 345 0.76 24.67 5.82
C GLY A 345 0.41 26.15 5.70
N ASP A 346 -0.84 26.54 5.91
CA ASP A 346 -1.21 27.92 6.11
C ASP A 346 -1.02 28.31 7.59
N VAL A 347 0.18 28.80 7.90
CA VAL A 347 0.60 29.16 9.28
C VAL A 347 -0.30 30.24 9.89
N SER A 348 -1.06 30.98 9.09
CA SER A 348 -1.93 32.07 9.55
C SER A 348 -3.20 31.60 10.28
N LYS A 349 -3.53 30.31 10.19
CA LYS A 349 -4.77 29.74 10.79
C LYS A 349 -4.53 29.00 12.11
N HIS A 350 -3.29 28.91 12.58
CA HIS A 350 -2.92 28.20 13.80
C HIS A 350 -2.32 29.11 14.87
N THR A 351 -2.41 30.43 14.70
CA THR A 351 -2.20 31.47 15.69
C THR A 351 -3.58 32.10 16.03
#